data_dd106f27d8d79457a0dc93acb5b7c99c
#
_entry.id   dd106f27d8d79457a0dc93acb5b7c99c
#
_cell.length_a   1.000
_cell.length_b   1.000
_cell.length_c   1.000
_cell.angle_alpha   90.00
_cell.angle_beta   90.00
_cell.angle_gamma   90.00
#
_symmetry.space_group_name_H-M   'P 1'
#
loop_
_entity.id
_entity.type
_entity.pdbx_description
1 polymer ?
#
loop_
_entity_poly.entity_id
_entity_poly.type
_entity_poly.pdbx_seq_one_letter_code
_entity_poly.pdbx_strand_id
1 'polypeptide(L)'
;MAISDIPIFSMLRTRMQWHQERQRLLAENVSNADTPKFKPRDLAPLSFERPEPRPVALATTDAAHLAGLSGGERFRDKPERFAVRPGGNAVQIEDEMLKVASNQMDYQAATQLYSRSLALLKTAIGK
;
A
#
# COMPACT_ATOMS: atom_id res chain seq x y z
N MET A 1 -13.04 -6.64 -24.42
CA MET A 1 -12.58 -5.83 -23.29
C MET A 1 -13.07 -6.49 -22.01
N ALA A 2 -12.16 -6.86 -21.12
CA ALA A 2 -12.54 -7.42 -19.84
C ALA A 2 -13.06 -6.29 -18.93
N ILE A 3 -14.03 -6.58 -18.07
CA ILE A 3 -14.55 -5.63 -17.05
C ILE A 3 -13.40 -5.09 -16.17
N SER A 4 -12.33 -5.86 -16.03
CA SER A 4 -11.11 -5.48 -15.33
C SER A 4 -10.34 -4.33 -15.97
N ASP A 5 -10.59 -4.04 -17.25
CA ASP A 5 -9.86 -3.00 -18.01
C ASP A 5 -10.48 -1.62 -17.86
N ILE A 6 -11.64 -1.52 -17.22
CA ILE A 6 -12.27 -0.24 -16.92
C ILE A 6 -11.43 0.48 -15.86
N PRO A 7 -10.98 1.73 -16.12
CA PRO A 7 -10.04 2.44 -15.26
C PRO A 7 -10.42 2.50 -13.78
N ILE A 8 -11.71 2.68 -13.49
CA ILE A 8 -12.20 2.76 -12.10
C ILE A 8 -11.95 1.46 -11.32
N PHE A 9 -12.11 0.29 -11.95
CA PHE A 9 -11.86 -0.98 -11.27
C PHE A 9 -10.39 -1.23 -11.03
N SER A 10 -9.52 -0.85 -11.97
CA SER A 10 -8.08 -0.94 -11.79
C SER A 10 -7.61 -0.02 -10.66
N MET A 11 -8.12 1.22 -10.59
CA MET A 11 -7.82 2.17 -9.52
C MET A 11 -8.30 1.67 -8.15
N LEU A 12 -9.52 1.17 -8.05
CA LEU A 12 -10.05 0.61 -6.80
C LEU A 12 -9.26 -0.62 -6.35
N ARG A 13 -8.89 -1.50 -7.27
CA ARG A 13 -8.05 -2.66 -6.97
C ARG A 13 -6.67 -2.24 -6.44
N THR A 14 -6.03 -1.27 -7.09
CA THR A 14 -4.75 -0.71 -6.64
C THR A 14 -4.88 -0.09 -5.25
N ARG A 15 -5.97 0.64 -4.99
CA ARG A 15 -6.24 1.21 -3.68
C ARG A 15 -6.42 0.15 -2.60
N MET A 16 -7.15 -0.92 -2.88
CA MET A 16 -7.32 -2.05 -1.97
C MET A 16 -5.97 -2.73 -1.67
N GLN A 17 -5.14 -2.96 -2.69
CA GLN A 17 -3.80 -3.52 -2.52
C GLN A 17 -2.90 -2.61 -1.68
N TRP A 18 -2.99 -1.30 -1.89
CA TRP A 18 -2.25 -0.33 -1.08
C TRP A 18 -2.66 -0.39 0.39
N HIS A 19 -3.95 -0.45 0.69
CA HIS A 19 -4.43 -0.56 2.07
C HIS A 19 -4.02 -1.89 2.72
N GLN A 20 -3.96 -2.99 1.97
CA GLN A 20 -3.47 -4.27 2.47
C GLN A 20 -1.98 -4.20 2.82
N GLU A 21 -1.16 -3.61 1.95
CA GLU A 21 0.27 -3.44 2.21
C GLU A 21 0.53 -2.48 3.37
N ARG A 22 -0.24 -1.39 3.45
CA ARG A 22 -0.19 -0.48 4.59
C ARG A 22 -0.54 -1.20 5.90
N GLN A 23 -1.57 -2.04 5.88
CA GLN A 23 -1.94 -2.84 7.05
C GLN A 23 -0.81 -3.74 7.53
N ARG A 24 -0.09 -4.34 6.60
CA ARG A 24 1.08 -5.18 6.92
C ARG A 24 2.18 -4.37 7.61
N LEU A 25 2.51 -3.19 7.09
CA LEU A 25 3.53 -2.31 7.70
C LEU A 25 3.11 -1.79 9.08
N LEU A 26 1.85 -1.38 9.23
CA LEU A 26 1.34 -0.93 10.52
C LEU A 26 1.34 -2.05 11.57
N ALA A 27 1.00 -3.28 11.17
CA ALA A 27 1.09 -4.45 12.04
C ALA A 27 2.54 -4.76 12.44
N GLU A 28 3.49 -4.60 11.52
CA GLU A 28 4.93 -4.72 11.80
C GLU A 28 5.39 -3.65 12.80
N ASN A 29 4.95 -2.39 12.63
CA ASN A 29 5.25 -1.32 13.57
C ASN A 29 4.73 -1.63 14.98
N VAL A 30 3.48 -2.07 15.09
CA VAL A 30 2.87 -2.43 16.40
C VAL A 30 3.61 -3.59 17.04
N SER A 31 3.97 -4.63 16.29
CA SER A 31 4.69 -5.79 16.83
C SER A 31 6.09 -5.44 17.33
N ASN A 32 6.69 -4.38 16.80
CA ASN A 32 8.02 -3.89 17.18
C ASN A 32 7.98 -2.69 18.14
N ALA A 33 6.85 -2.43 18.80
CA ALA A 33 6.70 -1.29 19.71
C ALA A 33 7.70 -1.31 20.90
N ASP A 34 8.18 -2.47 21.29
CA ASP A 34 9.16 -2.64 22.35
C ASP A 34 10.57 -2.97 21.84
N THR A 35 10.77 -3.02 20.52
CA THR A 35 12.08 -3.31 19.93
C THR A 35 12.98 -2.08 20.02
N PRO A 36 14.17 -2.17 20.66
CA PRO A 36 15.10 -1.04 20.75
C PRO A 36 15.53 -0.55 19.37
N LYS A 37 15.62 0.78 19.22
CA LYS A 37 16.07 1.45 17.98
C LYS A 37 15.19 1.19 16.75
N PHE A 38 13.99 0.63 16.90
CA PHE A 38 13.06 0.42 15.79
C PHE A 38 12.46 1.75 15.32
N LYS A 39 12.41 1.94 14.02
CA LYS A 39 11.78 3.11 13.38
C LYS A 39 10.54 2.62 12.61
N PRO A 40 9.34 3.15 12.92
CA PRO A 40 8.13 2.77 12.19
C PRO A 40 8.19 3.21 10.73
N ARG A 41 7.52 2.45 9.87
CA ARG A 41 7.38 2.76 8.44
C ARG A 41 5.93 2.93 8.09
N ASP A 42 5.62 3.80 7.14
CA ASP A 42 4.29 3.94 6.56
C ASP A 42 4.43 4.13 5.04
N LEU A 43 3.37 3.86 4.30
CA LEU A 43 3.37 4.06 2.85
C LEU A 43 3.08 5.51 2.48
N ALA A 44 3.70 5.96 1.40
CA ALA A 44 3.34 7.23 0.77
C ALA A 44 1.89 7.17 0.26
N PRO A 45 1.14 8.28 0.30
CA PRO A 45 -0.21 8.35 -0.23
C PRO A 45 -0.26 7.93 -1.70
N LEU A 46 -1.30 7.20 -2.09
CA LEU A 46 -1.55 6.90 -3.49
C LEU A 46 -1.84 8.18 -4.28
N SER A 47 -1.12 8.37 -5.36
CA SER A 47 -1.41 9.40 -6.36
C SER A 47 -1.76 8.72 -7.67
N PHE A 48 -2.96 9.02 -8.20
CA PHE A 48 -3.40 8.53 -9.50
C PHE A 48 -3.17 9.57 -10.63
N GLU A 49 -2.70 10.76 -10.27
CA GLU A 49 -2.62 11.89 -11.19
C GLU A 49 -1.32 11.98 -11.98
N ARG A 50 -0.31 11.16 -11.65
CA ARG A 50 0.98 11.21 -12.33
C ARG A 50 1.49 9.81 -12.63
N PRO A 51 1.77 9.50 -13.92
CA PRO A 51 2.53 8.29 -14.23
C PRO A 51 3.90 8.42 -13.55
N GLU A 52 4.13 7.59 -12.53
CA GLU A 52 5.45 7.49 -11.92
C GLU A 52 6.47 7.13 -12.99
N PRO A 53 7.63 7.80 -13.03
CA PRO A 53 8.70 7.39 -13.92
C PRO A 53 9.03 5.93 -13.59
N ARG A 54 8.84 5.05 -14.56
CA ARG A 54 9.21 3.64 -14.39
C ARG A 54 10.69 3.59 -14.02
N PRO A 55 11.06 2.88 -12.95
CA PRO A 55 12.47 2.67 -12.66
C PRO A 55 13.12 2.09 -13.92
N VAL A 56 14.20 2.71 -14.37
CA VAL A 56 14.95 2.20 -15.50
C VAL A 56 15.40 0.80 -15.13
N ALA A 57 14.90 -0.21 -15.85
CA ALA A 57 15.33 -1.57 -15.64
C ALA A 57 16.83 -1.64 -15.90
N LEU A 58 17.60 -2.12 -14.93
CA LEU A 58 19.02 -2.39 -15.10
C LEU A 58 19.16 -3.41 -16.22
N ALA A 59 19.79 -3.01 -17.33
CA ALA A 59 20.11 -3.92 -18.40
C ALA A 59 21.20 -4.87 -17.89
N THR A 60 20.88 -6.17 -17.86
CA THR A 60 21.88 -7.20 -17.61
C THR A 60 22.71 -7.37 -18.89
N THR A 61 23.99 -7.06 -18.83
CA THR A 61 24.92 -7.19 -19.95
C THR A 61 25.49 -8.60 -20.09
N ASP A 62 25.22 -9.49 -19.10
CA ASP A 62 25.67 -10.87 -19.07
C ASP A 62 24.58 -11.78 -18.50
N ALA A 63 24.43 -12.98 -19.03
CA ALA A 63 23.45 -13.98 -18.57
C ALA A 63 23.70 -14.47 -17.13
N ALA A 64 24.91 -14.29 -16.60
CA ALA A 64 25.28 -14.61 -15.22
C ALA A 64 24.93 -13.49 -14.23
N HIS A 65 24.55 -12.32 -14.70
CA HIS A 65 24.07 -11.25 -13.83
C HIS A 65 22.66 -11.57 -13.33
N LEU A 66 22.55 -11.76 -12.02
CA LEU A 66 21.25 -11.82 -11.38
C LEU A 66 20.56 -10.48 -11.63
N ALA A 67 19.49 -10.51 -12.42
CA ALA A 67 18.56 -9.40 -12.46
C ALA A 67 18.15 -9.13 -11.00
N GLY A 68 18.48 -7.94 -10.49
CA GLY A 68 18.06 -7.56 -9.14
C GLY A 68 16.59 -7.89 -9.01
N LEU A 69 16.20 -8.52 -7.92
CA LEU A 69 14.81 -8.79 -7.60
C LEU A 69 14.05 -7.46 -7.66
N SER A 70 13.57 -7.12 -8.86
CA SER A 70 12.57 -6.07 -9.03
C SER A 70 11.19 -6.62 -8.64
N GLY A 71 11.17 -7.39 -7.54
CA GLY A 71 9.99 -7.55 -6.71
C GLY A 71 9.73 -6.22 -6.07
N GLY A 72 9.57 -5.20 -6.94
CA GLY A 72 9.42 -3.83 -6.55
C GLY A 72 8.28 -3.74 -5.57
N GLU A 73 8.57 -3.24 -4.41
CA GLU A 73 7.55 -2.68 -3.56
C GLU A 73 6.72 -1.75 -4.44
N ARG A 74 5.49 -2.18 -4.74
CA ARG A 74 4.56 -1.45 -5.63
C ARG A 74 4.25 -0.06 -5.11
N PHE A 75 4.54 0.16 -3.85
CA PHE A 75 4.22 1.37 -3.11
C PHE A 75 5.48 1.88 -2.42
N ARG A 76 5.65 3.19 -2.40
CA ARG A 76 6.80 3.83 -1.76
C ARG A 76 6.55 4.04 -0.28
N ASP A 77 7.59 3.84 0.51
CA ASP A 77 7.59 4.22 1.92
C ASP A 77 7.60 5.75 2.06
N LYS A 78 6.88 6.23 3.05
CA LYS A 78 6.88 7.64 3.43
C LYS A 78 7.97 7.88 4.47
N PRO A 79 8.92 8.80 4.24
CA PRO A 79 9.83 9.23 5.29
C PRO A 79 9.04 10.02 6.34
N GLU A 80 8.99 9.52 7.56
CA GLU A 80 8.36 10.23 8.69
C GLU A 80 9.42 10.68 9.70
N ARG A 81 9.13 11.80 10.39
CA ARG A 81 9.89 12.25 11.55
C ARG A 81 9.18 11.74 12.78
N PHE A 82 9.91 11.06 13.65
CA PHE A 82 9.35 10.43 14.83
C PHE A 82 9.94 11.04 16.11
N ALA A 83 9.10 11.15 17.15
CA ALA A 83 9.56 11.35 18.50
C ALA A 83 10.19 10.03 18.99
N VAL A 84 11.45 10.07 19.41
CA VAL A 84 12.22 8.89 19.82
C VAL A 84 12.20 8.77 21.34
N ARG A 85 11.84 7.60 21.85
CA ARG A 85 11.92 7.27 23.30
C ARG A 85 13.37 7.07 23.75
N PRO A 86 13.68 7.15 25.06
CA PRO A 86 15.04 6.96 25.58
C PRO A 86 15.72 5.66 25.16
N GLY A 87 14.94 4.59 24.90
CA GLY A 87 15.44 3.32 24.34
C GLY A 87 15.71 3.32 22.84
N GLY A 88 15.54 4.46 22.16
CA GLY A 88 15.71 4.58 20.70
C GLY A 88 14.54 4.10 19.87
N ASN A 89 13.47 3.60 20.50
CA ASN A 89 12.23 3.20 19.81
C ASN A 89 11.39 4.43 19.47
N ALA A 90 10.93 4.52 18.23
CA ALA A 90 10.15 5.65 17.71
C ALA A 90 8.66 5.28 17.48
N VAL A 91 8.21 4.10 17.88
CA VAL A 91 6.83 3.65 17.73
C VAL A 91 5.97 4.20 18.86
N GLN A 92 4.88 4.89 18.50
CA GLN A 92 3.81 5.27 19.42
C GLN A 92 2.60 4.36 19.13
N ILE A 93 2.30 3.47 20.06
CA ILE A 93 1.25 2.44 19.87
C ILE A 93 -0.11 3.09 19.57
N GLU A 94 -0.45 4.15 20.30
CA GLU A 94 -1.73 4.83 20.13
C GLU A 94 -1.88 5.39 18.71
N ASP A 95 -0.85 6.04 18.19
CA ASP A 95 -0.85 6.59 16.83
C ASP A 95 -0.93 5.48 15.78
N GLU A 96 -0.17 4.40 15.97
CA GLU A 96 -0.21 3.26 15.05
C GLU A 96 -1.58 2.56 15.07
N MET A 97 -2.21 2.43 16.23
CA MET A 97 -3.57 1.86 16.34
C MET A 97 -4.63 2.74 15.67
N LEU A 98 -4.51 4.07 15.79
CA LEU A 98 -5.39 4.99 15.06
C LEU A 98 -5.21 4.87 13.54
N LYS A 99 -3.96 4.74 13.06
CA LYS A 99 -3.66 4.48 11.65
C LYS A 99 -4.24 3.15 11.18
N VAL A 100 -4.14 2.09 11.98
CA VAL A 100 -4.74 0.78 11.70
C VAL A 100 -6.25 0.89 11.57
N ALA A 101 -6.93 1.53 12.51
CA ALA A 101 -8.38 1.70 12.49
C ALA A 101 -8.85 2.51 11.28
N SER A 102 -8.17 3.62 10.98
CA SER A 102 -8.44 4.44 9.79
C SER A 102 -8.23 3.65 8.50
N ASN A 103 -7.12 2.95 8.39
CA ASN A 103 -6.81 2.12 7.22
C ASN A 103 -7.85 1.02 6.99
N GLN A 104 -8.37 0.42 8.06
CA GLN A 104 -9.41 -0.60 7.99
C GLN A 104 -10.74 -0.03 7.48
N MET A 105 -11.13 1.16 7.96
CA MET A 105 -12.33 1.84 7.47
C MET A 105 -12.21 2.19 5.98
N ASP A 106 -11.07 2.72 5.56
CA ASP A 106 -10.81 3.09 4.17
C ASP A 106 -10.80 1.86 3.25
N TYR A 107 -10.23 0.75 3.72
CA TYR A 107 -10.26 -0.52 2.98
C TYR A 107 -11.70 -1.04 2.80
N GLN A 108 -12.50 -1.00 3.86
CA GLN A 108 -13.91 -1.39 3.79
C GLN A 108 -14.70 -0.50 2.82
N ALA A 109 -14.47 0.82 2.84
CA ALA A 109 -15.10 1.75 1.92
C ALA A 109 -14.71 1.44 0.45
N ALA A 110 -13.44 1.18 0.18
CA ALA A 110 -12.96 0.80 -1.16
C ALA A 110 -13.59 -0.52 -1.64
N THR A 111 -13.70 -1.51 -0.76
CA THR A 111 -14.32 -2.81 -1.06
C THR A 111 -15.81 -2.68 -1.35
N GLN A 112 -16.52 -1.88 -0.55
CA GLN A 112 -17.96 -1.62 -0.77
C GLN A 112 -18.19 -0.88 -2.10
N LEU A 113 -17.35 0.10 -2.41
CA LEU A 113 -17.45 0.83 -3.67
C LEU A 113 -17.19 -0.10 -4.87
N TYR A 114 -16.19 -0.99 -4.76
CA TYR A 114 -15.91 -1.98 -5.79
C TYR A 114 -17.11 -2.92 -6.02
N SER A 115 -17.68 -3.47 -4.96
CA SER A 115 -18.83 -4.38 -5.05
C SER A 115 -20.09 -3.70 -5.60
N ARG A 116 -20.36 -2.46 -5.18
CA ARG A 116 -21.48 -1.66 -5.73
C ARG A 116 -21.29 -1.35 -7.23
N SER A 117 -20.08 -1.00 -7.63
CA SER A 117 -19.78 -0.75 -9.04
C SER A 117 -19.97 -1.99 -9.89
N LEU A 118 -19.59 -3.17 -9.39
CA LEU A 118 -19.87 -4.44 -10.06
C LEU A 118 -21.37 -4.74 -10.16
N ALA A 119 -22.13 -4.50 -9.08
CA ALA A 119 -23.56 -4.72 -9.07
C ALA A 119 -24.27 -3.80 -10.09
N LEU A 120 -23.88 -2.53 -10.19
CA LEU A 120 -24.40 -1.60 -11.19
C LEU A 120 -24.12 -2.08 -12.62
N LEU A 121 -22.89 -2.56 -12.88
CA LEU A 121 -22.57 -3.13 -14.19
C LEU A 121 -23.40 -4.36 -14.52
N LYS A 122 -23.58 -5.27 -13.55
CA LYS A 122 -24.45 -6.43 -13.72
C LYS A 122 -25.87 -6.02 -14.09
N THR A 123 -26.42 -5.03 -13.40
CA THR A 123 -27.76 -4.51 -13.69
C THR A 123 -27.83 -3.87 -15.08
N ALA A 124 -26.81 -3.13 -15.48
CA ALA A 124 -26.76 -2.49 -16.80
C ALA A 124 -26.66 -3.50 -17.95
N ILE A 125 -26.06 -4.66 -17.72
CA ILE A 125 -25.91 -5.75 -18.71
C ILE A 125 -27.16 -6.67 -18.72
N GLY A 126 -28.09 -6.47 -17.78
CA GLY A 126 -29.34 -7.26 -17.72
C GLY A 126 -29.17 -8.67 -17.14
N LYS A 127 -28.17 -8.88 -16.30
CA LYS A 127 -27.91 -10.15 -15.60
C LYS A 127 -27.97 -9.99 -14.09
#